data_9cec17298406b0a241b6bd76f9045b40
#
_entry.id   9cec17298406b0a241b6bd76f9045b40
#
_cell.length_a   1.000
_cell.length_b   1.000
_cell.length_c   1.000
_cell.angle_alpha   90.00
_cell.angle_beta   90.00
_cell.angle_gamma   90.00
#
_symmetry.space_group_name_H-M   'P 1'
#
loop_
_entity.id
_entity.type
_entity.pdbx_description
1 polymer ?
#
loop_
_entity_poly.entity_id
_entity_poly.type
_entity_poly.pdbx_seq_one_letter_code
_entity_poly.pdbx_strand_id
1 'polypeptide(L)'
;MVLDRIKKVNDIKQLNEEELEELQEEIRDFLVENIAKTGGHLASNLGVIELTMALHLSFDLTRDRIIWDVGHQSYTHKILTGRKLGFVTLRQYGGMSGFPKTQEDPADAFNTGHSSTSISAGLGMAQARELTGDNYYVVSVIGDGALTGGMAYEAMNNASRMKTNFIIVLNDNQMSISENVGGMNQYLNSFRTSDAYLDLKDGVTNSLNRIPVVGERMVKRIRNAKSGIKQLFVPGMFFENMGITYLGPVDGTNIKEIRKVLAEAKRVRGPVLVHVRTIKGEGYLPAERHPARFHGTGPFDIDTGVPLYHQEKAHYTDVFSTVMRKMGEREPKVVAITAAMADGTGLKRFKNLFPERFLSLIHISEPTRRTPIS
;
A
#
# COMPACT_ATOMS: atom_id res chain seq x y z
N MET A 1 19.85 -17.68 12.97
CA MET A 1 18.96 -16.85 12.14
C MET A 1 18.79 -15.48 12.78
N VAL A 2 18.95 -14.44 12.00
CA VAL A 2 18.80 -13.04 12.46
C VAL A 2 17.34 -12.79 12.88
N LEU A 3 16.39 -13.39 12.17
CA LEU A 3 14.96 -13.33 12.49
C LEU A 3 14.63 -13.81 13.92
N ASP A 4 15.41 -14.72 14.48
CA ASP A 4 15.20 -15.20 15.84
C ASP A 4 15.57 -14.17 16.92
N ARG A 5 16.30 -13.13 16.56
CA ARG A 5 16.68 -12.01 17.45
C ARG A 5 15.57 -10.95 17.54
N ILE A 6 14.62 -10.97 16.64
CA ILE A 6 13.48 -10.04 16.64
C ILE A 6 12.40 -10.56 17.60
N LYS A 7 12.36 -10.02 18.81
CA LYS A 7 11.44 -10.39 19.90
C LYS A 7 10.42 -9.33 20.23
N LYS A 8 10.71 -8.06 19.90
CA LYS A 8 9.89 -6.91 20.23
C LYS A 8 10.13 -5.74 19.28
N VAL A 9 9.30 -4.73 19.40
CA VAL A 9 9.43 -3.45 18.69
C VAL A 9 10.84 -2.87 18.83
N ASN A 10 11.38 -2.35 17.74
CA ASN A 10 12.69 -1.71 17.61
C ASN A 10 13.91 -2.66 17.68
N ASP A 11 13.77 -3.96 17.85
CA ASP A 11 14.92 -4.89 17.84
C ASP A 11 15.68 -4.83 16.50
N ILE A 12 14.99 -4.61 15.38
CA ILE A 12 15.61 -4.43 14.05
C ILE A 12 16.65 -3.30 14.01
N LYS A 13 16.54 -2.30 14.88
CA LYS A 13 17.47 -1.15 14.92
C LYS A 13 18.84 -1.51 15.48
N GLN A 14 18.99 -2.69 16.07
CA GLN A 14 20.25 -3.19 16.62
C GLN A 14 21.08 -3.96 15.59
N LEU A 15 20.51 -4.20 14.40
CA LEU A 15 21.15 -4.96 13.34
C LEU A 15 22.05 -4.08 12.48
N ASN A 16 23.15 -4.65 12.02
CA ASN A 16 24.03 -4.04 11.02
C ASN A 16 23.48 -4.26 9.59
N GLU A 17 24.15 -3.71 8.58
CA GLU A 17 23.69 -3.76 7.20
C GLU A 17 23.66 -5.20 6.63
N GLU A 18 24.64 -6.02 6.92
CA GLU A 18 24.69 -7.43 6.46
C GLU A 18 23.56 -8.24 7.11
N GLU A 19 23.33 -8.04 8.40
CA GLU A 19 22.22 -8.66 9.13
C GLU A 19 20.84 -8.18 8.62
N LEU A 20 20.72 -6.96 8.13
CA LEU A 20 19.48 -6.49 7.53
C LEU A 20 19.19 -7.16 6.18
N GLU A 21 20.22 -7.40 5.36
CA GLU A 21 20.08 -8.15 4.11
C GLU A 21 19.72 -9.62 4.39
N GLU A 22 20.35 -10.27 5.38
CA GLU A 22 19.98 -11.64 5.80
C GLU A 22 18.55 -11.69 6.36
N LEU A 23 18.15 -10.72 7.20
CA LEU A 23 16.80 -10.65 7.77
C LEU A 23 15.72 -10.51 6.69
N GLN A 24 15.99 -9.76 5.64
CA GLN A 24 15.07 -9.58 4.50
C GLN A 24 14.73 -10.92 3.85
N GLU A 25 15.74 -11.74 3.54
CA GLU A 25 15.55 -13.06 2.95
C GLU A 25 14.89 -14.03 3.94
N GLU A 26 15.30 -14.04 5.20
CA GLU A 26 14.69 -14.88 6.24
C GLU A 26 13.19 -14.55 6.45
N ILE A 27 12.79 -13.28 6.36
CA ILE A 27 11.37 -12.87 6.42
C ILE A 27 10.63 -13.38 5.18
N ARG A 28 11.22 -13.29 4.00
CA ARG A 28 10.64 -13.75 2.74
C ARG A 28 10.35 -15.24 2.79
N ASP A 29 11.36 -16.03 3.13
CA ASP A 29 11.24 -17.48 3.27
C ASP A 29 10.20 -17.86 4.33
N PHE A 30 10.26 -17.21 5.49
CA PHE A 30 9.30 -17.42 6.58
C PHE A 30 7.85 -17.17 6.13
N LEU A 31 7.61 -16.10 5.38
CA LEU A 31 6.27 -15.78 4.86
C LEU A 31 5.80 -16.82 3.85
N VAL A 32 6.65 -17.23 2.90
CA VAL A 32 6.31 -18.25 1.91
C VAL A 32 5.96 -19.57 2.60
N GLU A 33 6.81 -20.05 3.51
CA GLU A 33 6.62 -21.32 4.22
C GLU A 33 5.35 -21.35 5.10
N ASN A 34 5.09 -20.27 5.84
CA ASN A 34 3.94 -20.23 6.75
C ASN A 34 2.63 -20.04 5.99
N ILE A 35 2.59 -19.14 5.00
CA ILE A 35 1.36 -18.90 4.22
C ILE A 35 1.05 -20.08 3.31
N ALA A 36 2.05 -20.82 2.85
CA ALA A 36 1.83 -22.08 2.13
C ALA A 36 1.02 -23.10 2.95
N LYS A 37 1.17 -23.06 4.29
CA LYS A 37 0.46 -23.96 5.23
C LYS A 37 -0.88 -23.43 5.68
N THR A 38 -0.93 -22.13 6.03
CA THR A 38 -2.12 -21.50 6.65
C THR A 38 -3.05 -20.84 5.64
N GLY A 39 -2.55 -20.51 4.46
CA GLY A 39 -3.17 -19.52 3.60
C GLY A 39 -2.98 -18.10 4.11
N GLY A 40 -3.29 -17.11 3.28
CA GLY A 40 -3.13 -15.70 3.67
C GLY A 40 -2.90 -14.77 2.48
N HIS A 41 -2.46 -13.54 2.77
CA HIS A 41 -2.11 -12.54 1.77
C HIS A 41 -0.60 -12.62 1.49
N LEU A 42 -0.16 -13.42 0.51
CA LEU A 42 1.26 -13.60 0.26
C LEU A 42 1.85 -12.48 -0.60
N ALA A 43 1.35 -12.31 -1.82
CA ALA A 43 1.96 -11.39 -2.79
C ALA A 43 2.05 -9.93 -2.29
N SER A 44 1.03 -9.47 -1.56
CA SER A 44 1.01 -8.11 -0.99
C SER A 44 2.03 -7.92 0.12
N ASN A 45 2.39 -8.98 0.85
CA ASN A 45 3.38 -8.92 1.92
C ASN A 45 4.80 -9.03 1.40
N LEU A 46 5.06 -9.91 0.42
CA LEU A 46 6.37 -10.05 -0.20
C LEU A 46 6.85 -8.75 -0.83
N GLY A 47 5.95 -8.01 -1.49
CA GLY A 47 6.29 -6.75 -2.14
C GLY A 47 6.55 -5.57 -1.20
N VAL A 48 6.39 -5.71 0.11
CA VAL A 48 6.58 -4.60 1.07
C VAL A 48 7.51 -4.95 2.24
N ILE A 49 8.30 -6.01 2.12
CA ILE A 49 9.25 -6.41 3.17
C ILE A 49 10.22 -5.26 3.43
N GLU A 50 10.91 -4.79 2.42
CA GLU A 50 11.94 -3.74 2.49
C GLU A 50 11.35 -2.41 2.93
N LEU A 51 10.19 -2.05 2.38
CA LEU A 51 9.45 -0.86 2.81
C LEU A 51 9.10 -0.93 4.30
N THR A 52 8.61 -2.07 4.77
CA THR A 52 8.24 -2.26 6.18
C THR A 52 9.48 -2.21 7.08
N MET A 53 10.58 -2.84 6.69
CA MET A 53 11.86 -2.77 7.40
C MET A 53 12.36 -1.33 7.47
N ALA A 54 12.32 -0.59 6.35
CA ALA A 54 12.73 0.82 6.30
C ALA A 54 11.89 1.71 7.23
N LEU A 55 10.58 1.46 7.32
CA LEU A 55 9.68 2.14 8.24
C LEU A 55 10.05 1.85 9.71
N HIS A 56 10.26 0.58 10.08
CA HIS A 56 10.65 0.19 11.43
C HIS A 56 12.03 0.72 11.84
N LEU A 57 12.97 0.83 10.90
CA LEU A 57 14.28 1.45 11.11
C LEU A 57 14.18 2.97 11.28
N SER A 58 13.21 3.60 10.62
CA SER A 58 13.07 5.06 10.59
C SER A 58 12.21 5.63 11.73
N PHE A 59 11.24 4.86 12.24
CA PHE A 59 10.29 5.32 13.26
C PHE A 59 10.42 4.53 14.56
N ASP A 60 10.02 5.11 15.68
CA ASP A 60 9.97 4.47 16.99
C ASP A 60 8.53 4.06 17.31
N LEU A 61 8.18 2.80 17.08
CA LEU A 61 6.81 2.33 17.22
C LEU A 61 6.33 2.23 18.68
N THR A 62 7.18 2.53 19.66
CA THR A 62 6.70 2.70 21.04
C THR A 62 5.90 3.99 21.22
N ARG A 63 6.12 4.98 20.35
CA ARG A 63 5.46 6.28 20.37
C ARG A 63 4.88 6.71 19.02
N ASP A 64 5.60 6.46 17.89
CA ASP A 64 5.17 6.83 16.55
C ASP A 64 4.01 5.92 16.09
N ARG A 65 3.16 6.39 15.19
CA ARG A 65 1.97 5.68 14.72
C ARG A 65 2.09 5.36 13.24
N ILE A 66 2.06 4.08 12.89
CA ILE A 66 1.97 3.62 11.50
C ILE A 66 0.59 3.00 11.29
N ILE A 67 -0.17 3.54 10.33
CA ILE A 67 -1.51 3.07 9.96
C ILE A 67 -1.40 2.40 8.59
N TRP A 68 -1.68 1.11 8.53
CA TRP A 68 -1.67 0.32 7.30
C TRP A 68 -3.05 0.39 6.65
N ASP A 69 -3.16 0.96 5.44
CA ASP A 69 -4.42 0.95 4.71
C ASP A 69 -4.80 -0.48 4.34
N VAL A 70 -6.08 -0.83 4.45
CA VAL A 70 -6.55 -2.21 4.36
C VAL A 70 -5.91 -3.11 5.44
N GLY A 71 -4.58 -3.14 5.54
CA GLY A 71 -3.82 -3.86 6.54
C GLY A 71 -3.43 -5.29 6.16
N HIS A 72 -3.83 -5.77 4.97
CA HIS A 72 -3.51 -7.12 4.50
C HIS A 72 -2.00 -7.32 4.18
N GLN A 73 -1.23 -6.24 4.06
CA GLN A 73 0.21 -6.20 3.80
C GLN A 73 1.04 -6.02 5.10
N SER A 74 0.49 -6.28 6.27
CA SER A 74 1.13 -5.98 7.56
C SER A 74 1.85 -7.18 8.22
N TYR A 75 2.09 -8.27 7.50
CA TYR A 75 2.70 -9.46 8.11
C TYR A 75 4.14 -9.23 8.54
N THR A 76 4.95 -8.57 7.72
CA THR A 76 6.30 -8.16 8.11
C THR A 76 6.29 -7.24 9.33
N HIS A 77 5.31 -6.31 9.43
CA HIS A 77 5.11 -5.49 10.62
C HIS A 77 4.85 -6.36 11.87
N LYS A 78 3.97 -7.39 11.77
CA LYS A 78 3.72 -8.33 12.87
C LYS A 78 4.97 -9.11 13.27
N ILE A 79 5.78 -9.54 12.31
CA ILE A 79 7.06 -10.21 12.56
C ILE A 79 8.01 -9.27 13.33
N LEU A 80 8.19 -8.05 12.84
CA LEU A 80 9.11 -7.06 13.41
C LEU A 80 8.66 -6.49 14.77
N THR A 81 7.43 -6.77 15.18
CA THR A 81 6.91 -6.48 16.53
C THR A 81 6.95 -7.70 17.47
N GLY A 82 7.61 -8.81 17.05
CA GLY A 82 7.84 -9.99 17.88
C GLY A 82 6.74 -11.05 17.81
N ARG A 83 5.78 -10.92 16.90
CA ARG A 83 4.62 -11.85 16.78
C ARG A 83 4.85 -13.03 15.84
N LYS A 84 6.12 -13.35 15.50
CA LYS A 84 6.48 -14.46 14.60
C LYS A 84 5.77 -15.77 14.94
N LEU A 85 5.71 -16.13 16.22
CA LEU A 85 5.10 -17.40 16.67
C LEU A 85 3.59 -17.48 16.42
N GLY A 86 2.89 -16.35 16.29
CA GLY A 86 1.46 -16.30 16.01
C GLY A 86 1.08 -16.77 14.59
N PHE A 87 2.06 -16.88 13.67
CA PHE A 87 1.79 -17.25 12.28
C PHE A 87 1.24 -18.68 12.13
N VAL A 88 1.51 -19.58 13.06
CA VAL A 88 0.94 -20.93 13.07
C VAL A 88 -0.60 -20.95 13.17
N THR A 89 -1.18 -19.88 13.71
CA THR A 89 -2.64 -19.70 13.86
C THR A 89 -3.16 -18.52 13.04
N LEU A 90 -2.38 -18.05 12.06
CA LEU A 90 -2.76 -16.91 11.21
C LEU A 90 -4.13 -17.15 10.55
N ARG A 91 -5.05 -16.20 10.75
CA ARG A 91 -6.42 -16.21 10.19
C ARG A 91 -7.31 -17.37 10.68
N GLN A 92 -6.91 -18.08 11.73
CA GLN A 92 -7.75 -19.10 12.38
C GLN A 92 -8.60 -18.46 13.49
N TYR A 93 -9.70 -19.11 13.83
CA TYR A 93 -10.57 -18.67 14.94
C TYR A 93 -9.79 -18.66 16.26
N GLY A 94 -9.83 -17.54 16.97
CA GLY A 94 -9.05 -17.35 18.20
C GLY A 94 -7.53 -17.21 18.00
N GLY A 95 -7.05 -17.24 16.76
CA GLY A 95 -5.65 -17.06 16.39
C GLY A 95 -5.32 -15.62 15.98
N MET A 96 -4.11 -15.46 15.43
CA MET A 96 -3.62 -14.16 14.97
C MET A 96 -4.41 -13.66 13.75
N SER A 97 -4.85 -12.39 13.80
CA SER A 97 -5.55 -11.75 12.67
C SER A 97 -4.64 -11.56 11.46
N GLY A 98 -5.20 -11.69 10.26
CA GLY A 98 -4.53 -11.32 9.00
C GLY A 98 -4.47 -9.79 8.76
N PHE A 99 -4.87 -8.97 9.73
CA PHE A 99 -4.90 -7.51 9.69
C PHE A 99 -4.36 -6.94 11.01
N PRO A 100 -3.90 -5.68 11.05
CA PRO A 100 -3.56 -5.02 12.31
C PRO A 100 -4.75 -4.98 13.26
N LYS A 101 -4.50 -5.27 14.52
CA LYS A 101 -5.49 -5.23 15.60
C LYS A 101 -4.90 -4.61 16.87
N THR A 102 -5.47 -3.52 17.31
CA THR A 102 -5.03 -2.81 18.53
C THR A 102 -5.10 -3.67 19.78
N GLN A 103 -5.92 -4.73 19.77
CA GLN A 103 -6.02 -5.72 20.85
C GLN A 103 -4.90 -6.76 20.81
N GLU A 104 -4.21 -6.96 19.67
CA GLU A 104 -3.09 -7.88 19.55
C GLU A 104 -1.78 -7.26 20.01
N ASP A 105 -1.54 -6.00 19.63
CA ASP A 105 -0.28 -5.32 19.91
C ASP A 105 -0.45 -3.79 19.93
N PRO A 106 0.17 -3.06 20.86
CA PRO A 106 0.13 -1.59 20.90
C PRO A 106 0.75 -0.91 19.64
N ALA A 107 1.63 -1.60 18.93
CA ALA A 107 2.21 -1.11 17.67
C ALA A 107 1.20 -1.12 16.51
N ASP A 108 0.09 -1.84 16.62
CA ASP A 108 -1.03 -1.78 15.68
C ASP A 108 -1.86 -0.53 15.99
N ALA A 109 -1.51 0.61 15.43
CA ALA A 109 -2.08 1.92 15.77
C ALA A 109 -3.58 2.04 15.47
N PHE A 110 -4.12 1.24 14.52
CA PHE A 110 -5.53 1.33 14.11
C PHE A 110 -6.03 0.01 13.51
N ASN A 111 -7.29 -0.33 13.79
CA ASN A 111 -7.97 -1.47 13.17
C ASN A 111 -8.43 -1.10 11.77
N THR A 112 -7.79 -1.65 10.75
CA THR A 112 -8.08 -1.34 9.35
C THR A 112 -8.89 -2.42 8.64
N GLY A 113 -9.48 -2.07 7.51
CA GLY A 113 -10.18 -2.93 6.56
C GLY A 113 -10.19 -2.30 5.17
N HIS A 114 -10.86 -2.94 4.21
CA HIS A 114 -10.90 -2.51 2.81
C HIS A 114 -11.83 -1.29 2.60
N SER A 115 -11.44 -0.11 3.11
CA SER A 115 -12.25 1.11 3.01
C SER A 115 -11.42 2.39 2.84
N SER A 116 -10.14 2.29 2.48
CA SER A 116 -9.24 3.43 2.22
C SER A 116 -9.17 4.45 3.38
N THR A 117 -9.12 3.93 4.62
CA THR A 117 -9.30 4.73 5.85
C THR A 117 -8.00 5.25 6.45
N SER A 118 -6.82 4.79 5.99
CA SER A 118 -5.54 5.07 6.65
C SER A 118 -5.21 6.56 6.73
N ILE A 119 -5.44 7.30 5.63
CA ILE A 119 -5.14 8.73 5.59
C ILE A 119 -6.08 9.50 6.54
N SER A 120 -7.38 9.16 6.57
CA SER A 120 -8.35 9.78 7.50
C SER A 120 -7.98 9.52 8.95
N ALA A 121 -7.65 8.26 9.31
CA ALA A 121 -7.25 7.90 10.66
C ALA A 121 -5.94 8.59 11.06
N GLY A 122 -4.95 8.60 10.16
CA GLY A 122 -3.68 9.28 10.37
C GLY A 122 -3.82 10.79 10.53
N LEU A 123 -4.67 11.41 9.71
CA LEU A 123 -5.00 12.83 9.84
C LEU A 123 -5.59 13.15 11.21
N GLY A 124 -6.54 12.31 11.69
CA GLY A 124 -7.12 12.47 13.04
C GLY A 124 -6.08 12.36 14.14
N MET A 125 -5.16 11.37 14.06
CA MET A 125 -4.07 11.21 15.01
C MET A 125 -3.07 12.36 14.97
N ALA A 126 -2.73 12.86 13.78
CA ALA A 126 -1.83 14.00 13.62
C ALA A 126 -2.47 15.28 14.18
N GLN A 127 -3.77 15.46 14.01
CA GLN A 127 -4.51 16.57 14.59
C GLN A 127 -4.61 16.47 16.12
N ALA A 128 -4.87 15.26 16.65
CA ALA A 128 -4.88 15.02 18.10
C ALA A 128 -3.52 15.34 18.71
N ARG A 129 -2.42 14.87 18.10
CA ARG A 129 -1.04 15.18 18.50
C ARG A 129 -0.80 16.68 18.62
N GLU A 130 -1.29 17.47 17.66
CA GLU A 130 -1.14 18.92 17.66
C GLU A 130 -1.91 19.55 18.83
N LEU A 131 -3.13 19.10 19.08
CA LEU A 131 -3.98 19.58 20.15
C LEU A 131 -3.43 19.25 21.55
N THR A 132 -2.81 18.08 21.71
CA THR A 132 -2.21 17.64 22.99
C THR A 132 -0.80 18.17 23.21
N GLY A 133 -0.16 18.70 22.15
CA GLY A 133 1.25 19.13 22.20
C GLY A 133 2.25 17.97 22.24
N ASP A 134 1.83 16.77 21.86
CA ASP A 134 2.67 15.59 21.82
C ASP A 134 3.69 15.65 20.66
N ASN A 135 4.78 14.87 20.79
CA ASN A 135 5.83 14.82 19.79
C ASN A 135 6.06 13.39 19.30
N TYR A 136 5.26 12.95 18.34
CA TYR A 136 5.42 11.67 17.63
C TYR A 136 5.10 11.82 16.15
N TYR A 137 5.63 10.92 15.31
CA TYR A 137 5.29 10.89 13.90
C TYR A 137 4.03 10.06 13.65
N VAL A 138 3.27 10.47 12.63
CA VAL A 138 2.12 9.72 12.11
C VAL A 138 2.38 9.42 10.65
N VAL A 139 2.31 8.14 10.30
CA VAL A 139 2.55 7.61 8.97
C VAL A 139 1.36 6.79 8.52
N SER A 140 0.75 7.15 7.40
CA SER A 140 -0.28 6.34 6.73
C SER A 140 0.32 5.65 5.51
N VAL A 141 0.29 4.32 5.47
CA VAL A 141 0.76 3.53 4.33
C VAL A 141 -0.45 3.11 3.53
N ILE A 142 -0.54 3.54 2.28
CA ILE A 142 -1.67 3.29 1.39
C ILE A 142 -1.20 2.72 0.05
N GLY A 143 -1.89 1.70 -0.45
CA GLY A 143 -1.65 1.18 -1.80
C GLY A 143 -2.27 2.05 -2.89
N ASP A 144 -1.72 1.98 -4.10
CA ASP A 144 -2.19 2.71 -5.28
C ASP A 144 -3.67 2.41 -5.61
N GLY A 145 -4.10 1.15 -5.44
CA GLY A 145 -5.50 0.78 -5.60
C GLY A 145 -6.41 1.40 -4.53
N ALA A 146 -6.00 1.40 -3.27
CA ALA A 146 -6.76 2.00 -2.17
C ALA A 146 -6.79 3.54 -2.26
N LEU A 147 -5.75 4.16 -2.82
CA LEU A 147 -5.69 5.60 -3.05
C LEU A 147 -6.81 6.09 -3.99
N THR A 148 -7.38 5.22 -4.82
CA THR A 148 -8.51 5.57 -5.70
C THR A 148 -9.84 5.71 -4.97
N GLY A 149 -9.93 5.33 -3.70
CA GLY A 149 -11.12 5.43 -2.88
C GLY A 149 -11.48 6.87 -2.50
N GLY A 150 -12.78 7.22 -2.52
CA GLY A 150 -13.26 8.58 -2.24
C GLY A 150 -12.81 9.10 -0.88
N MET A 151 -12.82 8.27 0.16
CA MET A 151 -12.37 8.64 1.50
C MET A 151 -10.89 9.07 1.54
N ALA A 152 -10.01 8.45 0.73
CA ALA A 152 -8.62 8.88 0.61
C ALA A 152 -8.52 10.30 0.05
N TYR A 153 -9.33 10.65 -0.97
CA TYR A 153 -9.38 11.99 -1.54
C TYR A 153 -9.90 13.03 -0.55
N GLU A 154 -10.96 12.72 0.19
CA GLU A 154 -11.50 13.61 1.22
C GLU A 154 -10.45 13.86 2.31
N ALA A 155 -9.75 12.83 2.74
CA ALA A 155 -8.69 12.94 3.73
C ALA A 155 -7.50 13.76 3.21
N MET A 156 -7.05 13.55 1.98
CA MET A 156 -5.99 14.35 1.36
C MET A 156 -6.39 15.81 1.22
N ASN A 157 -7.63 16.08 0.81
CA ASN A 157 -8.16 17.44 0.74
C ASN A 157 -8.13 18.16 2.10
N ASN A 158 -8.45 17.45 3.18
CA ASN A 158 -8.33 17.97 4.53
C ASN A 158 -6.87 18.12 4.99
N ALA A 159 -6.02 17.13 4.69
CA ALA A 159 -4.61 17.12 5.05
C ALA A 159 -3.87 18.35 4.47
N SER A 160 -4.26 18.82 3.28
CA SER A 160 -3.67 19.99 2.63
C SER A 160 -3.69 21.27 3.48
N ARG A 161 -4.56 21.35 4.48
CA ARG A 161 -4.68 22.49 5.39
C ARG A 161 -3.76 22.40 6.62
N MET A 162 -3.14 21.23 6.84
CA MET A 162 -2.26 21.01 7.99
C MET A 162 -0.98 21.83 7.86
N LYS A 163 -0.50 22.33 8.99
CA LYS A 163 0.80 23.01 9.12
C LYS A 163 1.84 22.16 9.85
N THR A 164 1.43 20.97 10.30
CA THR A 164 2.27 20.03 11.03
C THR A 164 2.58 18.82 10.17
N ASN A 165 3.69 18.13 10.45
CA ASN A 165 4.14 16.96 9.72
C ASN A 165 3.09 15.83 9.78
N PHE A 166 2.71 15.33 8.61
CA PHE A 166 1.94 14.12 8.44
C PHE A 166 2.47 13.37 7.20
N ILE A 167 2.89 12.14 7.36
CA ILE A 167 3.55 11.38 6.30
C ILE A 167 2.56 10.38 5.70
N ILE A 168 2.38 10.45 4.38
CA ILE A 168 1.61 9.49 3.59
C ILE A 168 2.61 8.72 2.74
N VAL A 169 2.68 7.40 2.90
CA VAL A 169 3.51 6.53 2.07
C VAL A 169 2.63 5.85 1.05
N LEU A 170 2.78 6.22 -0.21
CA LEU A 170 2.12 5.58 -1.33
C LEU A 170 2.95 4.38 -1.78
N ASN A 171 2.43 3.18 -1.53
CA ASN A 171 2.95 1.92 -2.04
C ASN A 171 2.36 1.64 -3.42
N ASP A 172 3.12 1.92 -4.47
CA ASP A 172 2.70 1.77 -5.86
C ASP A 172 3.27 0.47 -6.46
N ASN A 173 2.43 -0.53 -6.60
CA ASN A 173 2.77 -1.81 -7.24
C ASN A 173 1.93 -2.12 -8.48
N GLN A 174 1.18 -1.14 -9.00
CA GLN A 174 0.34 -1.19 -10.20
C GLN A 174 -0.89 -2.11 -10.12
N MET A 175 -1.10 -2.76 -8.99
CA MET A 175 -2.15 -3.76 -8.86
C MET A 175 -2.90 -3.64 -7.53
N SER A 176 -4.23 -3.64 -7.64
CA SER A 176 -5.09 -4.03 -6.53
C SER A 176 -5.30 -5.57 -6.55
N ILE A 177 -6.52 -6.07 -6.43
CA ILE A 177 -6.86 -7.47 -6.71
C ILE A 177 -6.79 -7.73 -8.22
N SER A 178 -7.15 -6.74 -9.03
CA SER A 178 -7.03 -6.69 -10.49
C SER A 178 -6.24 -5.43 -10.89
N GLU A 179 -5.96 -5.26 -12.16
CA GLU A 179 -5.36 -4.01 -12.67
C GLU A 179 -6.19 -2.81 -12.24
N ASN A 180 -5.49 -1.75 -11.80
CA ASN A 180 -6.14 -0.51 -11.40
C ASN A 180 -6.73 0.20 -12.61
N VAL A 181 -7.87 0.85 -12.42
CA VAL A 181 -8.57 1.60 -13.47
C VAL A 181 -8.83 3.04 -13.02
N GLY A 182 -9.16 3.93 -13.97
CA GLY A 182 -9.53 5.31 -13.70
C GLY A 182 -8.39 6.32 -13.83
N GLY A 183 -8.73 7.61 -13.68
CA GLY A 183 -7.83 8.73 -13.93
C GLY A 183 -6.60 8.77 -13.03
N MET A 184 -6.73 8.36 -11.77
CA MET A 184 -5.59 8.30 -10.85
C MET A 184 -4.58 7.23 -11.30
N ASN A 185 -5.05 6.06 -11.74
CA ASN A 185 -4.14 5.05 -12.29
C ASN A 185 -3.43 5.54 -13.56
N GLN A 186 -4.16 6.23 -14.46
CA GLN A 186 -3.55 6.84 -15.63
C GLN A 186 -2.50 7.88 -15.24
N TYR A 187 -2.80 8.70 -14.21
CA TYR A 187 -1.87 9.68 -13.68
C TYR A 187 -0.61 9.01 -13.09
N LEU A 188 -0.74 8.00 -12.26
CA LEU A 188 0.40 7.25 -11.71
C LEU A 188 1.18 6.51 -12.81
N ASN A 189 0.51 5.97 -13.83
CA ASN A 189 1.17 5.31 -14.96
C ASN A 189 2.00 6.29 -15.81
N SER A 190 1.58 7.54 -15.92
CA SER A 190 2.36 8.54 -16.67
C SER A 190 3.75 8.80 -16.08
N PHE A 191 3.96 8.52 -14.78
CA PHE A 191 5.27 8.62 -14.13
C PHE A 191 6.21 7.48 -14.50
N ARG A 192 5.66 6.33 -14.84
CA ARG A 192 6.41 5.10 -15.11
C ARG A 192 7.05 5.10 -16.49
N THR A 193 6.46 5.84 -17.43
CA THR A 193 6.89 5.89 -18.82
C THR A 193 7.88 7.04 -19.12
N SER A 194 8.17 7.90 -18.14
CA SER A 194 9.08 9.03 -18.35
C SER A 194 10.45 8.80 -17.71
N ASP A 195 11.29 7.96 -18.33
CA ASP A 195 12.74 7.91 -18.03
C ASP A 195 13.40 9.30 -18.16
N ALA A 196 12.85 10.15 -19.01
CA ALA A 196 13.23 11.55 -19.18
C ALA A 196 13.10 12.41 -17.90
N TYR A 197 12.32 11.98 -16.90
CA TYR A 197 12.19 12.73 -15.64
C TYR A 197 13.38 12.49 -14.68
N LEU A 198 13.89 11.27 -14.61
CA LEU A 198 15.08 10.96 -13.78
C LEU A 198 16.28 11.73 -14.33
N ASP A 199 16.48 11.73 -15.64
CA ASP A 199 17.53 12.47 -16.31
C ASP A 199 17.38 14.00 -16.15
N LEU A 200 16.16 14.52 -16.17
CA LEU A 200 15.90 15.96 -16.01
C LEU A 200 16.12 16.41 -14.55
N LYS A 201 15.73 15.60 -13.56
CA LYS A 201 15.91 15.89 -12.13
C LYS A 201 17.39 15.91 -11.77
N ASP A 202 18.17 14.95 -12.24
CA ASP A 202 19.63 14.90 -12.02
C ASP A 202 20.33 16.02 -12.79
N GLY A 203 19.91 16.35 -13.99
CA GLY A 203 20.41 17.46 -14.76
C GLY A 203 20.14 18.83 -14.12
N VAL A 204 18.93 19.06 -13.61
CA VAL A 204 18.55 20.31 -12.94
C VAL A 204 19.19 20.44 -11.57
N THR A 205 19.24 19.37 -10.77
CA THR A 205 19.88 19.39 -9.43
C THR A 205 21.38 19.60 -9.55
N ASN A 206 22.04 18.95 -10.51
CA ASN A 206 23.47 19.15 -10.76
C ASN A 206 23.80 20.52 -11.36
N SER A 207 22.90 21.09 -12.15
CA SER A 207 23.09 22.44 -12.73
C SER A 207 22.84 23.54 -11.70
N LEU A 208 21.86 23.40 -10.80
CA LEU A 208 21.60 24.35 -9.73
C LEU A 208 22.71 24.38 -8.66
N ASN A 209 23.33 23.24 -8.38
CA ASN A 209 24.47 23.16 -7.45
C ASN A 209 25.78 23.74 -8.00
N ARG A 210 25.83 24.07 -9.29
CA ARG A 210 27.01 24.67 -9.96
C ARG A 210 26.94 26.18 -10.14
N ILE A 211 25.82 26.82 -9.78
CA ILE A 211 25.67 28.29 -9.89
C ILE A 211 25.77 28.93 -8.51
N PRO A 212 26.86 29.61 -8.18
CA PRO A 212 26.93 30.37 -6.93
C PRO A 212 26.05 31.62 -7.07
N VAL A 213 25.07 31.72 -6.19
CA VAL A 213 24.33 32.94 -5.88
C VAL A 213 23.56 33.55 -7.08
N VAL A 214 22.43 32.96 -7.43
CA VAL A 214 21.39 33.70 -8.17
C VAL A 214 20.08 33.61 -7.41
N GLY A 215 19.76 34.71 -6.75
CA GLY A 215 18.74 34.84 -5.77
C GLY A 215 17.29 34.61 -6.23
N GLU A 216 16.41 34.66 -5.23
CA GLU A 216 14.94 34.49 -5.25
C GLU A 216 14.16 35.10 -6.42
N ARG A 217 14.74 36.09 -7.12
CA ARG A 217 14.14 36.75 -8.29
C ARG A 217 14.10 35.86 -9.53
N MET A 218 15.05 34.92 -9.70
CA MET A 218 15.08 34.00 -10.85
C MET A 218 14.13 32.83 -10.67
N VAL A 219 13.97 32.35 -9.42
CA VAL A 219 12.95 31.36 -9.05
C VAL A 219 11.54 31.90 -9.33
N LYS A 220 11.31 33.19 -9.07
CA LYS A 220 10.02 33.84 -9.36
C LYS A 220 9.77 34.00 -10.89
N ARG A 221 10.82 34.24 -11.70
CA ARG A 221 10.70 34.33 -13.15
C ARG A 221 10.48 32.95 -13.81
N ILE A 222 11.12 31.90 -13.32
CA ILE A 222 10.91 30.50 -13.78
C ILE A 222 9.49 30.05 -13.41
N ARG A 223 8.96 30.48 -12.25
CA ARG A 223 7.59 30.20 -11.83
C ARG A 223 6.55 30.89 -12.73
N ASN A 224 6.85 32.07 -13.27
CA ASN A 224 5.97 32.83 -14.17
C ASN A 224 6.14 32.41 -15.67
N ALA A 225 7.28 31.85 -16.06
CA ALA A 225 7.48 31.29 -17.40
C ALA A 225 6.78 29.93 -17.62
N LYS A 226 6.35 29.26 -16.53
CA LYS A 226 5.57 28.02 -16.58
C LYS A 226 4.18 28.15 -17.22
N SER A 227 3.67 29.37 -17.43
CA SER A 227 2.37 29.58 -18.10
C SER A 227 2.39 29.36 -19.63
N GLY A 228 3.58 29.20 -20.22
CA GLY A 228 3.74 29.01 -21.67
C GLY A 228 4.10 27.60 -22.14
N ILE A 229 4.53 26.72 -21.22
CA ILE A 229 4.88 25.33 -21.55
C ILE A 229 3.70 24.45 -21.16
N LYS A 230 2.74 24.34 -22.06
CA LYS A 230 1.64 23.40 -21.97
C LYS A 230 2.20 21.98 -21.85
N GLN A 231 1.86 21.32 -20.72
CA GLN A 231 1.85 19.87 -20.55
C GLN A 231 3.21 19.14 -20.54
N LEU A 232 4.16 19.57 -19.74
CA LEU A 232 5.05 18.61 -19.11
C LEU A 232 4.33 18.09 -17.85
N PHE A 233 3.81 16.88 -17.91
CA PHE A 233 3.32 16.17 -16.74
C PHE A 233 4.50 15.90 -15.79
N VAL A 234 4.71 16.77 -14.83
CA VAL A 234 5.73 16.58 -13.80
C VAL A 234 5.13 15.63 -12.75
N PRO A 235 5.79 14.50 -12.44
CA PRO A 235 5.39 13.63 -11.35
C PRO A 235 5.11 14.42 -10.07
N GLY A 236 4.05 14.04 -9.34
CA GLY A 236 3.71 14.69 -8.08
C GLY A 236 2.91 16.00 -8.20
N MET A 237 2.77 16.60 -9.38
CA MET A 237 2.09 17.88 -9.55
C MET A 237 0.66 17.89 -8.99
N PHE A 238 -0.06 16.78 -9.10
CA PHE A 238 -1.40 16.65 -8.52
C PHE A 238 -1.37 16.85 -7.01
N PHE A 239 -0.48 16.15 -6.31
CA PHE A 239 -0.34 16.25 -4.85
C PHE A 239 0.18 17.61 -4.42
N GLU A 240 1.14 18.18 -5.14
CA GLU A 240 1.67 19.52 -4.85
C GLU A 240 0.64 20.61 -5.09
N ASN A 241 -0.18 20.49 -6.12
CA ASN A 241 -1.30 21.43 -6.35
C ASN A 241 -2.37 21.34 -5.25
N MET A 242 -2.50 20.17 -4.61
CA MET A 242 -3.33 20.02 -3.41
C MET A 242 -2.65 20.55 -2.14
N GLY A 243 -1.40 20.99 -2.17
CA GLY A 243 -0.66 21.45 -1.00
C GLY A 243 0.03 20.33 -0.19
N ILE A 244 0.18 19.15 -0.79
CA ILE A 244 0.90 18.00 -0.22
C ILE A 244 2.28 17.93 -0.87
N THR A 245 3.36 18.02 -0.10
CA THR A 245 4.72 17.89 -0.62
C THR A 245 4.92 16.48 -1.19
N TYR A 246 5.45 16.36 -2.39
CA TYR A 246 5.71 15.07 -3.02
C TYR A 246 7.19 14.74 -3.03
N LEU A 247 7.55 13.53 -2.55
CA LEU A 247 8.88 12.96 -2.55
C LEU A 247 8.88 11.60 -3.26
N GLY A 248 9.75 11.42 -4.22
CA GLY A 248 9.87 10.17 -4.98
C GLY A 248 9.64 10.36 -6.49
N PRO A 249 9.36 9.27 -7.24
CA PRO A 249 9.28 7.90 -6.75
C PRO A 249 10.64 7.32 -6.36
N VAL A 250 10.67 6.43 -5.37
CA VAL A 250 11.88 5.70 -4.94
C VAL A 250 11.69 4.21 -5.14
N ASP A 251 12.80 3.49 -5.29
CA ASP A 251 12.81 2.05 -5.40
C ASP A 251 12.44 1.40 -4.06
N GLY A 252 11.37 0.61 -4.06
CA GLY A 252 10.82 -0.05 -2.88
C GLY A 252 11.61 -1.27 -2.42
N THR A 253 12.57 -1.74 -3.20
CA THR A 253 13.49 -2.83 -2.85
C THR A 253 14.76 -2.32 -2.15
N ASN A 254 15.01 -1.00 -2.20
CA ASN A 254 16.21 -0.38 -1.64
C ASN A 254 15.93 0.30 -0.28
N ILE A 255 16.18 -0.43 0.80
CA ILE A 255 15.98 0.04 2.18
C ILE A 255 16.74 1.38 2.44
N LYS A 256 17.95 1.54 1.91
CA LYS A 256 18.77 2.75 2.13
C LYS A 256 18.14 3.98 1.49
N GLU A 257 17.65 3.86 0.27
CA GLU A 257 16.95 4.95 -0.44
C GLU A 257 15.66 5.32 0.24
N ILE A 258 14.84 4.33 0.63
CA ILE A 258 13.58 4.57 1.35
C ILE A 258 13.86 5.32 2.66
N ARG A 259 14.86 4.88 3.46
CA ARG A 259 15.22 5.55 4.71
C ARG A 259 15.68 6.98 4.49
N LYS A 260 16.46 7.25 3.42
CA LYS A 260 16.88 8.60 3.07
C LYS A 260 15.68 9.52 2.82
N VAL A 261 14.74 9.08 2.00
CA VAL A 261 13.53 9.88 1.69
C VAL A 261 12.61 10.01 2.90
N LEU A 262 12.47 8.99 3.74
CA LEU A 262 11.74 9.10 5.01
C LEU A 262 12.39 10.12 5.96
N ALA A 263 13.71 10.21 5.98
CA ALA A 263 14.42 11.24 6.76
C ALA A 263 14.15 12.66 6.23
N GLU A 264 14.04 12.83 4.92
CA GLU A 264 13.60 14.10 4.31
C GLU A 264 12.12 14.41 4.65
N ALA A 265 11.24 13.42 4.55
CA ALA A 265 9.83 13.54 4.88
C ALA A 265 9.59 14.02 6.34
N LYS A 266 10.41 13.55 7.27
CA LYS A 266 10.35 14.00 8.68
C LYS A 266 10.64 15.49 8.87
N ARG A 267 11.36 16.13 7.96
CA ARG A 267 11.74 17.56 8.04
C ARG A 267 10.68 18.46 7.41
N VAL A 268 9.76 17.91 6.64
CA VAL A 268 8.70 18.69 5.99
C VAL A 268 7.72 19.19 7.04
N ARG A 269 7.44 20.50 7.01
CA ARG A 269 6.38 21.11 7.81
C ARG A 269 5.09 21.08 6.99
N GLY A 270 4.22 20.16 7.30
CA GLY A 270 2.96 19.92 6.58
C GLY A 270 2.82 18.48 6.11
N PRO A 271 1.76 18.17 5.34
CA PRO A 271 1.56 16.84 4.78
C PRO A 271 2.60 16.58 3.68
N VAL A 272 3.13 15.36 3.69
CA VAL A 272 4.09 14.90 2.69
C VAL A 272 3.72 13.50 2.20
N LEU A 273 3.75 13.31 0.88
CA LEU A 273 3.54 12.02 0.25
C LEU A 273 4.89 11.47 -0.23
N VAL A 274 5.26 10.31 0.29
CA VAL A 274 6.44 9.53 -0.14
C VAL A 274 5.95 8.45 -1.09
N HIS A 275 6.34 8.55 -2.36
CA HIS A 275 5.96 7.58 -3.39
C HIS A 275 7.03 6.49 -3.49
N VAL A 276 6.65 5.25 -3.19
CA VAL A 276 7.52 4.07 -3.22
C VAL A 276 7.00 3.08 -4.26
N ARG A 277 7.84 2.68 -5.21
CA ARG A 277 7.50 1.66 -6.21
C ARG A 277 7.95 0.30 -5.70
N THR A 278 7.03 -0.64 -5.64
CA THR A 278 7.27 -2.01 -5.20
C THR A 278 6.84 -3.02 -6.25
N ILE A 279 7.25 -4.27 -6.08
CA ILE A 279 6.87 -5.39 -6.94
C ILE A 279 6.02 -6.36 -6.14
N LYS A 280 4.76 -6.56 -6.56
CA LYS A 280 3.86 -7.46 -5.85
C LYS A 280 4.28 -8.91 -6.05
N GLY A 281 4.58 -9.62 -4.96
CA GLY A 281 5.05 -11.01 -5.01
C GLY A 281 6.57 -11.17 -5.09
N GLU A 282 7.33 -10.08 -4.94
CA GLU A 282 8.79 -9.98 -5.03
C GLU A 282 9.51 -11.15 -4.37
N GLY A 283 10.42 -11.79 -5.13
CA GLY A 283 11.26 -12.90 -4.66
C GLY A 283 10.59 -14.27 -4.58
N TYR A 284 9.31 -14.38 -5.00
CA TYR A 284 8.65 -15.68 -5.15
C TYR A 284 7.98 -15.80 -6.53
N LEU A 285 8.65 -16.45 -7.45
CA LEU A 285 8.29 -16.50 -8.87
C LEU A 285 6.82 -16.88 -9.17
N PRO A 286 6.17 -17.86 -8.47
CA PRO A 286 4.75 -18.11 -8.65
C PRO A 286 3.85 -16.91 -8.29
N ALA A 287 4.21 -16.13 -7.27
CA ALA A 287 3.45 -14.94 -6.85
C ALA A 287 3.69 -13.75 -7.79
N GLU A 288 4.89 -13.57 -8.32
CA GLU A 288 5.20 -12.56 -9.33
C GLU A 288 4.44 -12.78 -10.63
N ARG A 289 4.37 -14.05 -11.08
CA ARG A 289 3.64 -14.43 -12.31
C ARG A 289 2.12 -14.36 -12.15
N HIS A 290 1.62 -14.61 -10.96
CA HIS A 290 0.18 -14.67 -10.67
C HIS A 290 -0.22 -13.89 -9.41
N PRO A 291 0.08 -12.58 -9.31
CA PRO A 291 -0.10 -11.81 -8.08
C PRO A 291 -1.56 -11.72 -7.61
N ALA A 292 -2.51 -11.78 -8.53
CA ALA A 292 -3.93 -11.83 -8.19
C ALA A 292 -4.32 -13.10 -7.43
N ARG A 293 -3.76 -14.26 -7.80
CA ARG A 293 -3.98 -15.53 -7.13
C ARG A 293 -3.43 -15.53 -5.71
N PHE A 294 -2.23 -14.97 -5.53
CA PHE A 294 -1.55 -14.88 -4.23
C PHE A 294 -1.91 -13.62 -3.44
N HIS A 295 -2.87 -12.81 -3.93
CA HIS A 295 -3.41 -11.71 -3.14
C HIS A 295 -4.14 -12.22 -1.89
N GLY A 296 -4.90 -13.33 -2.02
CA GLY A 296 -5.50 -14.05 -0.90
C GLY A 296 -5.60 -15.52 -1.25
N THR A 297 -4.64 -16.33 -0.78
CA THR A 297 -4.54 -17.75 -1.14
C THR A 297 -4.92 -18.66 0.02
N GLY A 298 -5.45 -19.84 -0.29
CA GLY A 298 -5.45 -20.99 0.61
C GLY A 298 -4.07 -21.66 0.68
N PRO A 299 -3.93 -22.79 1.40
CA PRO A 299 -2.71 -23.57 1.40
C PRO A 299 -2.32 -24.04 0.00
N PHE A 300 -1.01 -24.03 -0.28
CA PHE A 300 -0.46 -24.34 -1.60
C PHE A 300 0.89 -25.05 -1.49
N ASP A 301 1.28 -25.75 -2.55
CA ASP A 301 2.61 -26.34 -2.72
C ASP A 301 3.64 -25.25 -3.05
N ILE A 302 4.74 -25.17 -2.31
CA ILE A 302 5.72 -24.08 -2.40
C ILE A 302 6.44 -24.08 -3.74
N ASP A 303 6.81 -25.26 -4.27
CA ASP A 303 7.62 -25.36 -5.47
C ASP A 303 6.83 -24.99 -6.73
N THR A 304 5.56 -25.37 -6.77
CA THR A 304 4.69 -25.17 -7.93
C THR A 304 3.71 -24.01 -7.79
N GLY A 305 3.46 -23.56 -6.57
CA GLY A 305 2.42 -22.58 -6.24
C GLY A 305 1.01 -23.13 -6.45
N VAL A 306 0.80 -24.42 -6.65
CA VAL A 306 -0.53 -25.03 -6.88
C VAL A 306 -1.27 -25.19 -5.55
N PRO A 307 -2.60 -24.87 -5.45
CA PRO A 307 -3.37 -25.13 -4.25
C PRO A 307 -3.36 -26.60 -3.85
N LEU A 308 -3.15 -26.87 -2.54
CA LEU A 308 -3.17 -28.23 -2.00
C LEU A 308 -4.58 -28.84 -1.94
N TYR A 309 -5.60 -27.99 -1.84
CA TYR A 309 -6.98 -28.46 -1.76
C TYR A 309 -7.71 -28.20 -3.07
N HIS A 310 -8.24 -29.25 -3.66
CA HIS A 310 -9.20 -29.16 -4.76
C HIS A 310 -10.62 -29.14 -4.20
N GLN A 311 -11.41 -28.24 -4.77
CA GLN A 311 -12.80 -28.10 -4.39
C GLN A 311 -13.61 -29.29 -4.90
N GLU A 312 -14.10 -30.13 -3.99
CA GLU A 312 -14.91 -31.31 -4.34
C GLU A 312 -16.38 -30.95 -4.60
N LYS A 313 -16.88 -29.91 -3.98
CA LYS A 313 -18.28 -29.47 -4.05
C LYS A 313 -18.38 -28.01 -4.46
N ALA A 314 -19.41 -27.67 -5.21
CA ALA A 314 -19.70 -26.28 -5.59
C ALA A 314 -20.02 -25.44 -4.35
N HIS A 315 -19.38 -24.28 -4.23
CA HIS A 315 -19.73 -23.27 -3.24
C HIS A 315 -20.95 -22.48 -3.67
N TYR A 316 -21.60 -21.74 -2.74
CA TYR A 316 -22.67 -20.80 -3.07
C TYR A 316 -22.27 -19.80 -4.15
N THR A 317 -21.01 -19.34 -4.15
CA THR A 317 -20.45 -18.46 -5.18
C THR A 317 -20.50 -19.08 -6.59
N ASP A 318 -20.26 -20.38 -6.74
CA ASP A 318 -20.30 -21.08 -8.04
C ASP A 318 -21.74 -21.20 -8.54
N VAL A 319 -22.67 -21.52 -7.63
CA VAL A 319 -24.12 -21.58 -7.93
C VAL A 319 -24.60 -20.19 -8.36
N PHE A 320 -24.26 -19.14 -7.58
CA PHE A 320 -24.60 -17.75 -7.90
C PHE A 320 -24.01 -17.33 -9.27
N SER A 321 -22.75 -17.66 -9.53
CA SER A 321 -22.08 -17.39 -10.82
C SER A 321 -22.84 -18.01 -12.00
N THR A 322 -23.33 -19.25 -11.81
CA THR A 322 -24.11 -19.96 -12.84
C THR A 322 -25.47 -19.31 -13.06
N VAL A 323 -26.15 -18.91 -11.97
CA VAL A 323 -27.44 -18.24 -12.03
C VAL A 323 -27.32 -16.88 -12.72
N MET A 324 -26.34 -16.06 -12.31
CA MET A 324 -26.11 -14.74 -12.91
C MET A 324 -25.80 -14.83 -14.41
N ARG A 325 -25.02 -15.81 -14.84
CA ARG A 325 -24.79 -16.07 -16.27
C ARG A 325 -26.11 -16.31 -17.00
N LYS A 326 -26.92 -17.27 -16.51
CA LYS A 326 -28.21 -17.61 -17.11
C LYS A 326 -29.18 -16.44 -17.14
N MET A 327 -29.21 -15.63 -16.07
CA MET A 327 -30.04 -14.41 -16.01
C MET A 327 -29.57 -13.38 -17.05
N GLY A 328 -28.25 -13.14 -17.18
CA GLY A 328 -27.69 -12.23 -18.16
C GLY A 328 -27.95 -12.65 -19.62
N GLU A 329 -28.01 -13.96 -19.89
CA GLU A 329 -28.38 -14.51 -21.19
C GLU A 329 -29.87 -14.30 -21.54
N ARG A 330 -30.75 -14.38 -20.53
CA ARG A 330 -32.20 -14.31 -20.70
C ARG A 330 -32.76 -12.88 -20.69
N GLU A 331 -32.16 -12.02 -19.87
CA GLU A 331 -32.66 -10.67 -19.62
C GLU A 331 -31.57 -9.62 -19.85
N PRO A 332 -31.62 -8.88 -20.98
CA PRO A 332 -30.61 -7.86 -21.32
C PRO A 332 -30.52 -6.70 -20.32
N LYS A 333 -31.53 -6.48 -19.51
CA LYS A 333 -31.56 -5.40 -18.50
C LYS A 333 -30.84 -5.74 -17.22
N VAL A 334 -30.45 -7.02 -17.03
CA VAL A 334 -29.68 -7.44 -15.85
C VAL A 334 -28.27 -6.87 -15.95
N VAL A 335 -27.86 -6.11 -14.95
CA VAL A 335 -26.51 -5.59 -14.74
C VAL A 335 -25.91 -6.17 -13.45
N ALA A 336 -24.62 -6.26 -13.37
CA ALA A 336 -23.90 -6.71 -12.18
C ALA A 336 -22.96 -5.63 -11.69
N ILE A 337 -22.98 -5.37 -10.38
CA ILE A 337 -22.16 -4.34 -9.73
C ILE A 337 -21.41 -4.97 -8.58
N THR A 338 -20.10 -4.71 -8.48
CA THR A 338 -19.25 -5.14 -7.36
C THR A 338 -18.12 -4.14 -7.11
N ALA A 339 -17.64 -4.09 -5.87
CA ALA A 339 -16.45 -3.28 -5.50
C ALA A 339 -15.20 -4.15 -5.65
N ALA A 340 -14.62 -4.23 -6.85
CA ALA A 340 -13.40 -4.96 -7.22
C ALA A 340 -13.41 -6.47 -6.97
N MET A 341 -14.51 -7.06 -6.52
CA MET A 341 -14.58 -8.45 -6.05
C MET A 341 -15.24 -9.39 -7.06
N ALA A 342 -14.95 -9.26 -8.35
CA ALA A 342 -15.57 -10.08 -9.41
C ALA A 342 -15.39 -11.58 -9.17
N ASP A 343 -14.18 -12.01 -8.77
CA ASP A 343 -13.89 -13.41 -8.48
C ASP A 343 -14.58 -13.87 -7.18
N GLY A 344 -14.39 -13.13 -6.08
CA GLY A 344 -14.91 -13.48 -4.77
C GLY A 344 -16.43 -13.48 -4.68
N THR A 345 -17.12 -12.71 -5.52
CA THR A 345 -18.59 -12.68 -5.61
C THR A 345 -19.17 -13.62 -6.66
N GLY A 346 -18.32 -14.32 -7.44
CA GLY A 346 -18.77 -15.19 -8.53
C GLY A 346 -19.23 -14.45 -9.79
N LEU A 347 -18.98 -13.15 -9.90
CA LEU A 347 -19.38 -12.33 -11.04
C LEU A 347 -18.38 -12.33 -12.20
N LYS A 348 -17.24 -13.03 -12.09
CA LYS A 348 -16.22 -13.09 -13.14
C LYS A 348 -16.76 -13.58 -14.48
N ARG A 349 -17.60 -14.64 -14.47
CA ARG A 349 -18.24 -15.16 -15.69
C ARG A 349 -19.17 -14.14 -16.32
N PHE A 350 -19.96 -13.41 -15.50
CA PHE A 350 -20.83 -12.35 -15.98
C PHE A 350 -20.02 -11.23 -16.60
N LYS A 351 -18.95 -10.77 -15.94
CA LYS A 351 -18.02 -9.76 -16.47
C LYS A 351 -17.47 -10.14 -17.84
N ASN A 352 -17.04 -11.39 -18.00
CA ASN A 352 -16.42 -11.84 -19.25
C ASN A 352 -17.41 -11.99 -20.42
N LEU A 353 -18.66 -12.33 -20.13
CA LEU A 353 -19.71 -12.51 -21.14
C LEU A 353 -20.45 -11.22 -21.48
N PHE A 354 -20.58 -10.32 -20.50
CA PHE A 354 -21.38 -9.10 -20.60
C PHE A 354 -20.60 -7.89 -20.05
N PRO A 355 -19.44 -7.55 -20.61
CA PRO A 355 -18.55 -6.51 -20.05
C PRO A 355 -19.22 -5.14 -19.96
N GLU A 356 -20.07 -4.77 -20.89
CA GLU A 356 -20.82 -3.52 -20.90
C GLU A 356 -21.93 -3.42 -19.85
N ARG A 357 -22.30 -4.55 -19.23
CA ARG A 357 -23.31 -4.64 -18.16
C ARG A 357 -22.65 -4.96 -16.80
N PHE A 358 -21.33 -4.95 -16.72
CA PHE A 358 -20.59 -5.15 -15.50
C PHE A 358 -19.93 -3.86 -15.02
N LEU A 359 -20.24 -3.47 -13.78
CA LEU A 359 -19.72 -2.24 -13.17
C LEU A 359 -18.89 -2.59 -11.93
N SER A 360 -17.73 -1.97 -11.82
CA SER A 360 -16.89 -2.07 -10.62
C SER A 360 -16.87 -0.73 -9.90
N LEU A 361 -17.28 -0.74 -8.64
CA LEU A 361 -17.36 0.44 -7.78
C LEU A 361 -16.21 0.51 -6.77
N ILE A 362 -15.02 0.04 -7.12
CA ILE A 362 -13.86 0.10 -6.22
C ILE A 362 -13.56 1.55 -5.78
N HIS A 363 -13.95 2.52 -6.60
CA HIS A 363 -13.72 3.95 -6.34
C HIS A 363 -14.84 4.62 -5.53
N ILE A 364 -15.93 3.91 -5.26
CA ILE A 364 -17.13 4.43 -4.58
C ILE A 364 -17.47 3.49 -3.42
N SER A 365 -16.53 3.29 -2.50
CA SER A 365 -16.85 2.58 -1.25
C SER A 365 -17.30 3.61 -0.22
N GLU A 366 -18.54 3.45 0.27
CA GLU A 366 -19.03 4.30 1.35
C GLU A 366 -18.25 4.06 2.65
N PRO A 367 -17.96 5.13 3.42
CA PRO A 367 -17.27 5.04 4.71
C PRO A 367 -18.09 4.32 5.80
N THR A 368 -19.39 4.14 5.59
CA THR A 368 -20.33 3.56 6.56
C THR A 368 -20.50 2.05 6.41
N ARG A 369 -19.45 1.30 6.17
CA ARG A 369 -19.55 -0.15 6.30
C ARG A 369 -19.69 -0.50 7.78
N ARG A 370 -20.90 -0.94 8.19
CA ARG A 370 -21.10 -1.55 9.50
C ARG A 370 -20.08 -2.68 9.64
N THR A 371 -19.26 -2.63 10.67
CA THR A 371 -18.49 -3.80 11.11
C THR A 371 -19.47 -4.94 11.29
N PRO A 372 -19.23 -6.14 10.73
CA PRO A 372 -20.05 -7.29 11.07
C PRO A 372 -20.03 -7.41 12.60
N ILE A 373 -21.20 -7.39 13.20
CA ILE A 373 -21.38 -7.77 14.59
C ILE A 373 -21.05 -9.26 14.61
N SER A 374 -19.87 -9.59 15.15
CA SER A 374 -19.45 -10.96 15.42
C SER A 374 -20.32 -11.57 16.51
#